data_3fbbb9c868e7443143aca8d9988152c4
#
_entry.id   3fbbb9c868e7443143aca8d9988152c4
#
_cell.length_a   1.000
_cell.length_b   1.000
_cell.length_c   1.000
_cell.angle_alpha   90.00
_cell.angle_beta   90.00
_cell.angle_gamma   90.00
#
_symmetry.space_group_name_H-M   'P 1'
#
loop_
_entity.id
_entity.type
_entity.pdbx_description
1 polymer ?
#
loop_
_entity_poly.entity_id
_entity_poly.type
_entity_poly.pdbx_seq_one_letter_code
_entity_poly.pdbx_strand_id
1 'polypeptide(L)'
;MFPFDAYPVRDSGFVERLGSTVVAAPHPDDETLGCGGLLARLWQAGQPTAAVLVSDGTMSHPASELFSAPAQRAVRVSEFRHALSILGADATEPLLLNLPDGRVPATTADAGFAEAVARLRVFLVRQAVATVLVPWRRDPHPDHRATSQLVRATLATLPQPPRCLEYVVWAWERAAPDDLPRAADGVRGFRLDIGSVSALKQRAIGAHRSQVAPGVFTNDAAGFLLSKEMLTHFTGLYEVFLEALTLHSSP
;
A
#
# COMPACT_ATOMS: atom_id res chain seq x y z
N MET A 1 18.61 -15.17 -1.49
CA MET A 1 17.58 -15.22 -0.43
C MET A 1 17.38 -13.79 0.03
N PHE A 2 16.15 -13.26 -0.09
CA PHE A 2 15.85 -11.91 0.36
C PHE A 2 15.88 -11.86 1.90
N PRO A 3 16.31 -10.74 2.52
CA PRO A 3 16.37 -10.65 3.98
C PRO A 3 14.99 -10.84 4.65
N PHE A 4 13.93 -10.63 3.89
CA PHE A 4 12.54 -10.73 4.36
C PHE A 4 12.12 -12.14 4.73
N ASP A 5 12.67 -13.19 4.10
CA ASP A 5 12.33 -14.59 4.37
C ASP A 5 12.79 -15.05 5.77
N ALA A 6 13.78 -14.35 6.34
CA ALA A 6 14.30 -14.65 7.67
C ALA A 6 13.50 -13.99 8.81
N TYR A 7 12.52 -13.13 8.50
CA TYR A 7 11.74 -12.46 9.53
C TYR A 7 10.82 -13.43 10.30
N PRO A 8 10.63 -13.23 11.61
CA PRO A 8 9.75 -14.06 12.42
C PRO A 8 8.30 -13.93 11.95
N VAL A 9 7.55 -15.02 12.08
CA VAL A 9 6.10 -15.02 11.82
C VAL A 9 5.38 -14.51 13.07
N ARG A 10 4.40 -13.62 12.90
CA ARG A 10 3.54 -13.13 13.99
C ARG A 10 2.55 -14.20 14.43
N ASP A 11 2.19 -14.15 15.70
CA ASP A 11 1.16 -15.01 16.29
C ASP A 11 -0.22 -14.77 15.66
N SER A 12 -1.12 -15.74 15.84
CA SER A 12 -2.47 -15.71 15.24
C SER A 12 -3.33 -14.55 15.74
N GLY A 13 -3.13 -14.07 16.96
CA GLY A 13 -3.88 -12.95 17.53
C GLY A 13 -3.35 -11.57 17.13
N PHE A 14 -2.35 -11.51 16.24
CA PHE A 14 -1.77 -10.22 15.82
C PHE A 14 -2.78 -9.33 15.10
N VAL A 15 -3.62 -9.92 14.22
CA VAL A 15 -4.58 -9.19 13.38
C VAL A 15 -5.66 -8.52 14.22
N GLU A 16 -6.17 -9.20 15.23
CA GLU A 16 -7.21 -8.68 16.14
C GLU A 16 -6.73 -7.48 16.96
N ARG A 17 -5.41 -7.37 17.18
CA ARG A 17 -4.79 -6.24 17.91
C ARG A 17 -4.52 -5.00 17.06
N LEU A 18 -4.82 -5.04 15.76
CA LEU A 18 -4.61 -3.88 14.87
C LEU A 18 -5.74 -2.86 14.96
N GLY A 19 -6.96 -3.29 15.28
CA GLY A 19 -8.14 -2.42 15.32
C GLY A 19 -8.50 -1.85 13.94
N SER A 20 -9.20 -0.71 13.92
CA SER A 20 -9.56 -0.02 12.69
C SER A 20 -8.30 0.30 11.87
N THR A 21 -8.20 -0.27 10.65
CA THR A 21 -6.97 -0.23 9.86
C THR A 21 -7.20 0.46 8.52
N VAL A 22 -6.29 1.38 8.17
CA VAL A 22 -6.28 2.04 6.86
C VAL A 22 -5.02 1.66 6.09
N VAL A 23 -5.17 1.29 4.82
CA VAL A 23 -4.05 1.15 3.88
C VAL A 23 -3.92 2.40 3.02
N ALA A 24 -2.72 2.97 2.95
CA ALA A 24 -2.37 4.04 2.02
C ALA A 24 -1.61 3.43 0.84
N ALA A 25 -2.27 3.36 -0.32
CA ALA A 25 -1.73 2.82 -1.57
C ALA A 25 -1.23 3.97 -2.46
N PRO A 26 0.05 4.00 -2.84
CA PRO A 26 0.57 4.93 -3.84
C PRO A 26 -0.18 4.85 -5.15
N HIS A 27 -0.34 3.63 -5.68
CA HIS A 27 -1.01 3.34 -6.95
C HIS A 27 -2.12 2.31 -6.76
N PRO A 28 -3.09 2.24 -7.70
CA PRO A 28 -4.11 1.18 -7.70
C PRO A 28 -3.45 -0.16 -8.00
N ASP A 29 -3.21 -0.98 -6.99
CA ASP A 29 -2.66 -2.34 -6.91
C ASP A 29 -1.78 -2.54 -5.65
N ASP A 30 -1.12 -1.51 -5.14
CA ASP A 30 -0.20 -1.60 -4.00
C ASP A 30 -0.88 -2.10 -2.72
N GLU A 31 -2.15 -1.72 -2.47
CA GLU A 31 -2.94 -2.20 -1.34
C GLU A 31 -3.13 -3.71 -1.37
N THR A 32 -3.30 -4.24 -2.58
CA THR A 32 -3.49 -5.67 -2.81
C THR A 32 -2.18 -6.42 -2.77
N LEU A 33 -1.14 -5.89 -3.44
CA LEU A 33 0.18 -6.51 -3.49
C LEU A 33 0.80 -6.59 -2.09
N GLY A 34 0.89 -5.45 -1.39
CA GLY A 34 1.55 -5.37 -0.09
C GLY A 34 0.71 -5.87 1.09
N CYS A 35 -0.61 -5.72 1.03
CA CYS A 35 -1.49 -5.85 2.19
C CYS A 35 -2.76 -6.69 1.96
N GLY A 36 -2.98 -7.25 0.77
CA GLY A 36 -4.25 -7.91 0.43
C GLY A 36 -4.62 -9.07 1.37
N GLY A 37 -3.65 -9.86 1.79
CA GLY A 37 -3.86 -10.93 2.76
C GLY A 37 -4.21 -10.39 4.15
N LEU A 38 -3.54 -9.34 4.61
CA LEU A 38 -3.86 -8.69 5.89
C LEU A 38 -5.27 -8.07 5.85
N LEU A 39 -5.65 -7.38 4.76
CA LEU A 39 -6.99 -6.81 4.60
C LEU A 39 -8.07 -7.90 4.67
N ALA A 40 -7.89 -9.02 3.96
CA ALA A 40 -8.82 -10.15 4.00
C ALA A 40 -8.90 -10.79 5.40
N ARG A 41 -7.80 -10.90 6.12
CA ARG A 41 -7.79 -11.40 7.50
C ARG A 41 -8.46 -10.44 8.49
N LEU A 42 -8.28 -9.13 8.33
CA LEU A 42 -8.99 -8.11 9.12
C LEU A 42 -10.50 -8.23 8.91
N TRP A 43 -10.95 -8.37 7.65
CA TRP A 43 -12.35 -8.61 7.35
C TRP A 43 -12.90 -9.86 8.05
N GLN A 44 -12.19 -11.00 7.96
CA GLN A 44 -12.58 -12.23 8.66
C GLN A 44 -12.66 -12.06 10.17
N ALA A 45 -11.80 -11.21 10.75
CA ALA A 45 -11.79 -10.88 12.16
C ALA A 45 -12.84 -9.80 12.55
N GLY A 46 -13.67 -9.34 11.61
CA GLY A 46 -14.66 -8.29 11.86
C GLY A 46 -14.06 -6.91 12.17
N GLN A 47 -12.79 -6.68 11.80
CA GLN A 47 -12.11 -5.41 12.04
C GLN A 47 -12.44 -4.41 10.93
N PRO A 48 -12.77 -3.14 11.27
CA PRO A 48 -13.01 -2.11 10.27
C PRO A 48 -11.76 -1.85 9.43
N THR A 49 -11.94 -1.79 8.11
CA THR A 49 -10.89 -1.46 7.16
C THR A 49 -11.31 -0.33 6.22
N ALA A 50 -10.35 0.49 5.82
CA ALA A 50 -10.56 1.50 4.78
C ALA A 50 -9.27 1.67 3.97
N ALA A 51 -9.37 2.34 2.82
CA ALA A 51 -8.25 2.57 1.93
C ALA A 51 -8.10 4.03 1.53
N VAL A 52 -6.87 4.44 1.27
CA VAL A 52 -6.50 5.72 0.65
C VAL A 52 -5.74 5.42 -0.61
N LEU A 53 -6.20 5.91 -1.74
CA LEU A 53 -5.47 5.90 -3.00
C LEU A 53 -4.81 7.26 -3.18
N VAL A 54 -3.49 7.27 -3.26
CA VAL A 54 -2.69 8.51 -3.24
C VAL A 54 -2.59 9.13 -4.63
N SER A 55 -2.07 8.40 -5.62
CA SER A 55 -1.96 8.91 -6.99
C SER A 55 -3.20 8.63 -7.83
N ASP A 56 -3.25 9.26 -9.00
CA ASP A 56 -4.30 9.04 -10.00
C ASP A 56 -4.04 7.82 -10.90
N GLY A 57 -2.85 7.22 -10.81
CA GLY A 57 -2.47 5.99 -11.53
C GLY A 57 -2.33 6.14 -13.04
N THR A 58 -2.09 7.35 -13.57
CA THR A 58 -2.16 7.61 -15.01
C THR A 58 -0.84 7.40 -15.76
N MET A 59 0.26 7.09 -15.06
CA MET A 59 1.57 6.92 -15.67
C MET A 59 1.93 5.46 -16.01
N SER A 60 1.03 4.51 -15.81
CA SER A 60 1.29 3.13 -16.21
C SER A 60 1.35 2.94 -17.72
N HIS A 61 0.54 3.69 -18.48
CA HIS A 61 0.47 3.61 -19.95
C HIS A 61 0.40 5.03 -20.56
N PRO A 62 1.45 5.85 -20.36
CA PRO A 62 1.40 7.28 -20.73
C PRO A 62 1.34 7.53 -22.24
N ALA A 63 1.75 6.55 -23.06
CA ALA A 63 1.72 6.64 -24.53
C ALA A 63 0.48 5.97 -25.16
N SER A 64 -0.52 5.57 -24.36
CA SER A 64 -1.75 4.98 -24.90
C SER A 64 -2.52 6.01 -25.73
N GLU A 65 -2.69 5.72 -27.02
CA GLU A 65 -3.46 6.57 -27.94
C GLU A 65 -4.98 6.38 -27.78
N LEU A 66 -5.41 5.25 -27.24
CA LEU A 66 -6.83 4.90 -27.11
C LEU A 66 -7.44 5.31 -25.77
N PHE A 67 -6.61 5.43 -24.73
CA PHE A 67 -7.06 5.76 -23.39
C PHE A 67 -6.40 7.04 -22.91
N SER A 68 -7.17 8.13 -22.86
CA SER A 68 -6.72 9.36 -22.21
C SER A 68 -6.41 9.12 -20.72
N ALA A 69 -5.59 9.96 -20.10
CA ALA A 69 -5.29 9.87 -18.67
C ALA A 69 -6.55 9.80 -17.78
N PRO A 70 -7.61 10.59 -17.99
CA PRO A 70 -8.86 10.41 -17.25
C PRO A 70 -9.51 9.04 -17.44
N ALA A 71 -9.44 8.47 -18.65
CA ALA A 71 -10.00 7.14 -18.93
C ALA A 71 -9.18 6.03 -18.25
N GLN A 72 -7.84 6.11 -18.30
CA GLN A 72 -6.96 5.18 -17.57
C GLN A 72 -7.22 5.23 -16.07
N ARG A 73 -7.31 6.44 -15.50
CA ARG A 73 -7.66 6.63 -14.10
C ARG A 73 -9.00 5.97 -13.75
N ALA A 74 -10.04 6.18 -14.55
CA ALA A 74 -11.36 5.60 -14.31
C ALA A 74 -11.30 4.07 -14.27
N VAL A 75 -10.57 3.43 -15.20
CA VAL A 75 -10.36 1.97 -15.21
C VAL A 75 -9.62 1.54 -13.95
N ARG A 76 -8.46 2.13 -13.64
CA ARG A 76 -7.64 1.73 -12.50
C ARG A 76 -8.33 1.94 -11.14
N VAL A 77 -9.09 3.03 -10.98
CA VAL A 77 -9.92 3.25 -9.77
C VAL A 77 -11.04 2.21 -9.66
N SER A 78 -11.65 1.81 -10.78
CA SER A 78 -12.65 0.74 -10.78
C SER A 78 -12.06 -0.61 -10.39
N GLU A 79 -10.87 -0.94 -10.90
CA GLU A 79 -10.13 -2.15 -10.54
C GLU A 79 -9.74 -2.16 -9.06
N PHE A 80 -9.25 -1.04 -8.53
CA PHE A 80 -8.94 -0.83 -7.12
C PHE A 80 -10.16 -1.09 -6.21
N ARG A 81 -11.31 -0.50 -6.53
CA ARG A 81 -12.54 -0.74 -5.77
C ARG A 81 -12.99 -2.20 -5.84
N HIS A 82 -12.87 -2.82 -7.02
CA HIS A 82 -13.19 -4.23 -7.17
C HIS A 82 -12.25 -5.13 -6.35
N ALA A 83 -10.95 -4.84 -6.34
CA ALA A 83 -9.99 -5.55 -5.50
C ALA A 83 -10.33 -5.41 -4.00
N LEU A 84 -10.64 -4.21 -3.53
CA LEU A 84 -11.10 -3.99 -2.14
C LEU A 84 -12.36 -4.79 -1.82
N SER A 85 -13.32 -4.86 -2.73
CA SER A 85 -14.56 -5.66 -2.54
C SER A 85 -14.24 -7.16 -2.42
N ILE A 86 -13.33 -7.69 -3.23
CA ILE A 86 -12.89 -9.10 -3.11
C ILE A 86 -12.26 -9.37 -1.75
N LEU A 87 -11.53 -8.40 -1.20
CA LEU A 87 -10.84 -8.51 0.10
C LEU A 87 -11.76 -8.24 1.30
N GLY A 88 -13.00 -7.78 1.07
CA GLY A 88 -13.94 -7.36 2.12
C GLY A 88 -13.57 -6.02 2.77
N ALA A 89 -12.80 -5.19 2.08
CA ALA A 89 -12.30 -3.90 2.56
C ALA A 89 -13.04 -2.70 1.93
N ASP A 90 -14.30 -2.89 1.54
CA ASP A 90 -15.14 -1.93 0.82
C ASP A 90 -16.30 -1.35 1.65
N ALA A 91 -16.35 -1.66 2.95
CA ALA A 91 -17.38 -1.11 3.85
C ALA A 91 -17.30 0.41 4.00
N THR A 92 -16.13 0.99 3.75
CA THR A 92 -15.90 2.44 3.76
C THR A 92 -15.45 2.88 2.37
N GLU A 93 -16.08 3.95 1.82
CA GLU A 93 -15.65 4.55 0.56
C GLU A 93 -14.19 5.03 0.69
N PRO A 94 -13.28 4.60 -0.21
CA PRO A 94 -11.88 4.97 -0.12
C PRO A 94 -11.66 6.47 -0.36
N LEU A 95 -10.69 7.04 0.35
CA LEU A 95 -10.23 8.40 0.06
C LEU A 95 -9.36 8.41 -1.18
N LEU A 96 -9.77 9.11 -2.23
CA LEU A 96 -8.95 9.35 -3.41
C LEU A 96 -8.28 10.72 -3.28
N LEU A 97 -6.96 10.77 -3.10
CA LEU A 97 -6.22 12.03 -3.05
C LEU A 97 -6.02 12.64 -4.44
N ASN A 98 -5.95 11.80 -5.47
CA ASN A 98 -5.78 12.19 -6.87
C ASN A 98 -4.53 13.03 -7.13
N LEU A 99 -3.44 12.71 -6.46
CA LEU A 99 -2.15 13.36 -6.69
C LEU A 99 -1.55 12.84 -8.01
N PRO A 100 -0.67 13.63 -8.66
CA PRO A 100 -0.09 13.23 -9.96
C PRO A 100 0.76 11.96 -9.80
N ASP A 101 0.46 10.91 -10.58
CA ASP A 101 1.27 9.70 -10.68
C ASP A 101 2.68 10.04 -11.19
N GLY A 102 3.72 9.46 -10.59
CA GLY A 102 5.13 9.75 -10.86
C GLY A 102 5.64 11.06 -10.23
N ARG A 103 4.76 11.85 -9.58
CA ARG A 103 5.09 13.14 -8.96
C ARG A 103 4.29 13.42 -7.69
N VAL A 104 4.07 12.40 -6.89
CA VAL A 104 3.43 12.57 -5.58
C VAL A 104 4.25 13.54 -4.73
N PRO A 105 3.65 14.61 -4.18
CA PRO A 105 4.36 15.57 -3.34
C PRO A 105 4.91 14.89 -2.08
N ALA A 106 6.17 15.19 -1.75
CA ALA A 106 6.94 14.53 -0.70
C ALA A 106 7.23 15.43 0.50
N THR A 107 7.25 16.74 0.29
CA THR A 107 7.65 17.72 1.31
C THR A 107 6.70 18.91 1.36
N THR A 108 6.80 19.70 2.43
CA THR A 108 6.02 20.94 2.58
C THR A 108 6.30 22.00 1.51
N ALA A 109 7.41 21.86 0.77
CA ALA A 109 7.73 22.74 -0.35
C ALA A 109 6.98 22.37 -1.64
N ASP A 110 6.44 21.15 -1.72
CA ASP A 110 5.77 20.67 -2.91
C ASP A 110 4.30 21.12 -2.94
N ALA A 111 3.85 21.56 -4.10
CA ALA A 111 2.46 21.96 -4.30
C ALA A 111 1.51 20.77 -4.01
N GLY A 112 0.44 21.04 -3.26
CA GLY A 112 -0.57 20.03 -2.89
C GLY A 112 -0.23 19.19 -1.66
N PHE A 113 1.02 19.23 -1.13
CA PHE A 113 1.39 18.44 0.04
C PHE A 113 0.55 18.79 1.27
N ALA A 114 0.45 20.08 1.60
CA ALA A 114 -0.30 20.53 2.78
C ALA A 114 -1.80 20.19 2.68
N GLU A 115 -2.39 20.32 1.49
CA GLU A 115 -3.79 19.94 1.25
C GLU A 115 -3.98 18.42 1.42
N ALA A 116 -3.08 17.61 0.85
CA ALA A 116 -3.15 16.16 0.98
C ALA A 116 -3.02 15.72 2.44
N VAL A 117 -2.11 16.31 3.22
CA VAL A 117 -1.98 16.09 4.67
C VAL A 117 -3.28 16.43 5.39
N ALA A 118 -3.89 17.58 5.08
CA ALA A 118 -5.14 18.00 5.72
C ALA A 118 -6.30 17.04 5.41
N ARG A 119 -6.46 16.62 4.14
CA ARG A 119 -7.49 15.68 3.71
C ARG A 119 -7.30 14.30 4.36
N LEU A 120 -6.06 13.80 4.38
CA LEU A 120 -5.73 12.53 5.00
C LEU A 120 -5.97 12.56 6.51
N ARG A 121 -5.58 13.66 7.19
CA ARG A 121 -5.84 13.85 8.62
C ARG A 121 -7.34 13.77 8.95
N VAL A 122 -8.17 14.48 8.20
CA VAL A 122 -9.63 14.45 8.38
C VAL A 122 -10.16 13.03 8.21
N PHE A 123 -9.70 12.31 7.20
CA PHE A 123 -10.10 10.93 6.94
C PHE A 123 -9.70 10.00 8.10
N LEU A 124 -8.45 10.04 8.56
CA LEU A 124 -7.96 9.18 9.65
C LEU A 124 -8.73 9.42 10.96
N VAL A 125 -8.98 10.69 11.30
CA VAL A 125 -9.75 11.05 12.49
C VAL A 125 -11.20 10.57 12.39
N ARG A 126 -11.84 10.79 11.24
CA ARG A 126 -13.23 10.39 11.01
C ARG A 126 -13.44 8.88 11.09
N GLN A 127 -12.45 8.09 10.65
CA GLN A 127 -12.49 6.63 10.69
C GLN A 127 -11.99 6.05 12.03
N ALA A 128 -11.63 6.89 13.01
CA ALA A 128 -11.07 6.47 14.31
C ALA A 128 -9.96 5.42 14.15
N VAL A 129 -9.01 5.70 13.25
CA VAL A 129 -7.99 4.73 12.81
C VAL A 129 -7.04 4.39 13.94
N ALA A 130 -6.85 3.08 14.19
CA ALA A 130 -5.89 2.56 15.16
C ALA A 130 -4.56 2.14 14.50
N THR A 131 -4.61 1.71 13.22
CA THR A 131 -3.42 1.29 12.47
C THR A 131 -3.44 1.83 11.05
N VAL A 132 -2.30 2.33 10.57
CA VAL A 132 -2.08 2.73 9.18
C VAL A 132 -1.02 1.83 8.56
N LEU A 133 -1.32 1.30 7.37
CA LEU A 133 -0.40 0.55 6.53
C LEU A 133 0.13 1.51 5.45
N VAL A 134 1.44 1.58 5.28
CA VAL A 134 2.11 2.52 4.37
C VAL A 134 3.27 1.82 3.67
N PRO A 135 3.67 2.23 2.46
CA PRO A 135 4.86 1.65 1.84
C PRO A 135 6.12 1.87 2.66
N TRP A 136 7.08 0.96 2.54
CA TRP A 136 8.40 1.10 3.15
C TRP A 136 9.04 2.45 2.79
N ARG A 137 9.52 3.18 3.82
CA ARG A 137 10.03 4.56 3.69
C ARG A 137 11.21 4.73 2.74
N ARG A 138 11.93 3.65 2.44
CA ARG A 138 13.03 3.60 1.45
C ARG A 138 12.72 2.67 0.29
N ASP A 139 11.44 2.44 0.01
CA ASP A 139 11.05 1.71 -1.20
C ASP A 139 11.71 2.37 -2.42
N PRO A 140 12.21 1.61 -3.41
CA PRO A 140 12.85 2.14 -4.61
C PRO A 140 11.97 3.10 -5.42
N HIS A 141 10.65 2.93 -5.36
CA HIS A 141 9.74 3.80 -6.11
C HIS A 141 9.58 5.18 -5.44
N PRO A 142 9.77 6.30 -6.17
CA PRO A 142 9.69 7.64 -5.57
C PRO A 142 8.32 7.95 -4.95
N ASP A 143 7.21 7.57 -5.61
CA ASP A 143 5.86 7.82 -5.07
C ASP A 143 5.57 7.02 -3.81
N HIS A 144 6.19 5.83 -3.63
CA HIS A 144 6.10 5.07 -2.38
C HIS A 144 6.78 5.82 -1.24
N ARG A 145 7.99 6.35 -1.48
CA ARG A 145 8.68 7.19 -0.49
C ARG A 145 7.87 8.45 -0.18
N ALA A 146 7.33 9.11 -1.19
CA ALA A 146 6.49 10.30 -1.03
C ALA A 146 5.22 9.99 -0.23
N THR A 147 4.54 8.86 -0.52
CA THR A 147 3.39 8.40 0.25
C THR A 147 3.76 8.14 1.71
N SER A 148 4.90 7.49 1.98
CA SER A 148 5.40 7.29 3.34
C SER A 148 5.63 8.61 4.07
N GLN A 149 6.23 9.61 3.40
CA GLN A 149 6.48 10.94 3.96
C GLN A 149 5.16 11.69 4.24
N LEU A 150 4.22 11.66 3.30
CA LEU A 150 2.90 12.28 3.43
C LEU A 150 2.13 11.71 4.64
N VAL A 151 2.08 10.38 4.76
CA VAL A 151 1.42 9.72 5.89
C VAL A 151 2.11 10.08 7.20
N ARG A 152 3.44 10.02 7.28
CA ARG A 152 4.19 10.38 8.49
C ARG A 152 3.98 11.84 8.89
N ALA A 153 3.98 12.77 7.93
CA ALA A 153 3.66 14.16 8.18
C ALA A 153 2.23 14.32 8.73
N THR A 154 1.28 13.55 8.20
CA THR A 154 -0.10 13.53 8.70
C THR A 154 -0.16 13.01 10.14
N LEU A 155 0.49 11.87 10.44
CA LEU A 155 0.50 11.29 11.78
C LEU A 155 1.12 12.23 12.80
N ALA A 156 2.14 12.99 12.44
CA ALA A 156 2.77 13.99 13.31
C ALA A 156 1.83 15.14 13.72
N THR A 157 0.72 15.34 13.00
CA THR A 157 -0.30 16.35 13.37
C THR A 157 -1.35 15.83 14.34
N LEU A 158 -1.36 14.53 14.65
CA LEU A 158 -2.36 13.90 15.50
C LEU A 158 -1.88 13.85 16.96
N PRO A 159 -2.73 14.21 17.95
CA PRO A 159 -2.37 14.13 19.36
C PRO A 159 -2.03 12.69 19.81
N GLN A 160 -2.70 11.72 19.23
CA GLN A 160 -2.49 10.30 19.45
C GLN A 160 -2.40 9.63 18.08
N PRO A 161 -1.19 9.50 17.51
CA PRO A 161 -1.04 8.92 16.19
C PRO A 161 -1.34 7.41 16.23
N PRO A 162 -2.04 6.88 15.22
CA PRO A 162 -2.24 5.46 15.07
C PRO A 162 -0.89 4.73 14.89
N ARG A 163 -0.91 3.43 15.18
CA ARG A 163 0.20 2.53 14.85
C ARG A 163 0.51 2.61 13.37
N CYS A 164 1.79 2.59 13.01
CA CYS A 164 2.22 2.63 11.61
C CYS A 164 3.01 1.35 11.28
N LEU A 165 2.51 0.59 10.32
CA LEU A 165 3.19 -0.57 9.74
C LEU A 165 3.58 -0.25 8.30
N GLU A 166 4.81 -0.60 7.94
CA GLU A 166 5.32 -0.38 6.59
C GLU A 166 5.31 -1.71 5.83
N TYR A 167 4.75 -1.73 4.63
CA TYR A 167 4.72 -2.89 3.75
C TYR A 167 5.72 -2.74 2.59
N VAL A 168 6.11 -3.85 1.97
CA VAL A 168 7.18 -3.92 0.97
C VAL A 168 6.58 -4.23 -0.39
N VAL A 169 6.92 -3.42 -1.42
CA VAL A 169 6.55 -3.69 -2.82
C VAL A 169 7.80 -3.76 -3.70
N TRP A 170 8.37 -2.65 -4.13
CA TRP A 170 9.49 -2.66 -5.08
C TRP A 170 10.83 -3.08 -4.47
N ALA A 171 10.94 -3.07 -3.15
CA ALA A 171 12.14 -3.55 -2.49
C ALA A 171 12.37 -5.07 -2.67
N TRP A 172 11.39 -5.83 -3.15
CA TRP A 172 11.59 -7.22 -3.52
C TRP A 172 12.54 -7.41 -4.71
N GLU A 173 12.53 -6.50 -5.68
CA GLU A 173 13.31 -6.67 -6.93
C GLU A 173 14.30 -5.54 -7.21
N ARG A 174 14.00 -4.32 -6.78
CA ARG A 174 14.73 -3.12 -7.21
C ARG A 174 15.54 -2.45 -6.11
N ALA A 175 15.54 -2.99 -4.89
CA ALA A 175 16.25 -2.39 -3.78
C ALA A 175 17.77 -2.45 -3.98
N ALA A 176 18.43 -1.30 -3.92
CA ALA A 176 19.84 -1.24 -3.63
C ALA A 176 20.08 -1.67 -2.15
N PRO A 177 21.31 -2.06 -1.76
CA PRO A 177 21.59 -2.43 -0.37
C PRO A 177 21.16 -1.38 0.66
N ASP A 178 21.19 -0.11 0.30
CA ASP A 178 20.79 1.00 1.16
C ASP A 178 19.25 1.19 1.25
N ASP A 179 18.50 0.63 0.33
CA ASP A 179 17.03 0.66 0.36
C ASP A 179 16.45 -0.43 1.27
N LEU A 180 17.23 -1.47 1.58
CA LEU A 180 16.79 -2.55 2.46
C LEU A 180 16.78 -2.12 3.92
N PRO A 181 15.86 -2.69 4.74
CA PRO A 181 15.81 -2.44 6.17
C PRO A 181 17.10 -2.87 6.87
N ARG A 182 17.64 -2.00 7.72
CA ARG A 182 18.86 -2.21 8.52
C ARG A 182 18.56 -2.03 10.01
N ALA A 183 19.37 -2.61 10.88
CA ALA A 183 19.25 -2.45 12.32
C ALA A 183 19.23 -0.98 12.77
N ALA A 184 20.02 -0.12 12.07
CA ALA A 184 20.09 1.32 12.34
C ALA A 184 18.79 2.08 12.04
N ASP A 185 17.84 1.50 11.30
CA ASP A 185 16.57 2.15 10.97
C ASP A 185 15.59 2.18 12.15
N GLY A 186 15.91 1.48 13.24
CA GLY A 186 15.01 1.35 14.36
C GLY A 186 13.68 0.67 13.99
N VAL A 187 13.71 -0.29 13.07
CA VAL A 187 12.54 -1.07 12.67
C VAL A 187 12.75 -2.55 12.93
N ARG A 188 11.67 -3.26 13.16
CA ARG A 188 11.61 -4.72 13.27
C ARG A 188 10.75 -5.26 12.14
N GLY A 189 11.31 -6.17 11.33
CA GLY A 189 10.57 -6.89 10.31
C GLY A 189 9.83 -8.10 10.89
N PHE A 190 8.69 -8.43 10.29
CA PHE A 190 7.96 -9.66 10.57
C PHE A 190 7.18 -10.12 9.34
N ARG A 191 6.79 -11.38 9.35
CA ARG A 191 5.90 -11.99 8.38
C ARG A 191 4.53 -12.25 8.99
N LEU A 192 3.49 -12.07 8.21
CA LEU A 192 2.13 -12.46 8.54
C LEU A 192 1.75 -13.66 7.68
N ASP A 193 1.32 -14.75 8.32
CA ASP A 193 0.74 -15.89 7.61
C ASP A 193 -0.63 -15.50 7.05
N ILE A 194 -0.77 -15.61 5.73
CA ILE A 194 -1.99 -15.33 4.97
C ILE A 194 -2.51 -16.57 4.24
N GLY A 195 -2.02 -17.76 4.58
CA GLY A 195 -2.35 -19.01 3.89
C GLY A 195 -3.86 -19.24 3.77
N SER A 196 -4.63 -18.94 4.83
CA SER A 196 -6.10 -19.10 4.84
C SER A 196 -6.84 -18.16 3.88
N VAL A 197 -6.23 -17.07 3.44
CA VAL A 197 -6.82 -16.04 2.56
C VAL A 197 -6.03 -15.83 1.27
N SER A 198 -4.99 -16.62 1.02
CA SER A 198 -4.12 -16.46 -0.16
C SER A 198 -4.90 -16.51 -1.48
N ALA A 199 -5.92 -17.35 -1.59
CA ALA A 199 -6.79 -17.42 -2.76
C ALA A 199 -7.61 -16.12 -2.97
N LEU A 200 -8.06 -15.47 -1.89
CA LEU A 200 -8.73 -14.17 -1.98
C LEU A 200 -7.76 -13.10 -2.48
N LYS A 201 -6.56 -13.06 -1.91
CA LYS A 201 -5.51 -12.13 -2.35
C LYS A 201 -5.17 -12.31 -3.82
N GLN A 202 -4.98 -13.55 -4.30
CA GLN A 202 -4.68 -13.82 -5.71
C GLN A 202 -5.81 -13.36 -6.64
N ARG A 203 -7.06 -13.55 -6.24
CA ARG A 203 -8.23 -13.03 -6.97
C ARG A 203 -8.23 -11.50 -7.01
N ALA A 204 -7.90 -10.84 -5.92
CA ALA A 204 -7.83 -9.39 -5.84
C ALA A 204 -6.67 -8.84 -6.72
N ILE A 205 -5.50 -9.49 -6.73
CA ILE A 205 -4.42 -9.17 -7.68
C ILE A 205 -4.94 -9.27 -9.12
N GLY A 206 -5.67 -10.34 -9.46
CA GLY A 206 -6.27 -10.53 -10.78
C GLY A 206 -7.34 -9.51 -11.17
N ALA A 207 -7.89 -8.75 -10.20
CA ALA A 207 -8.84 -7.67 -10.47
C ALA A 207 -8.17 -6.42 -11.07
N HIS A 208 -6.87 -6.22 -10.83
CA HIS A 208 -6.07 -5.16 -11.45
C HIS A 208 -5.64 -5.53 -12.89
N ARG A 209 -6.62 -5.85 -13.72
CA ARG A 209 -6.40 -6.38 -15.07
C ARG A 209 -5.49 -5.53 -15.92
N SER A 210 -5.60 -4.21 -15.80
CA SER A 210 -4.76 -3.26 -16.54
C SER A 210 -3.27 -3.36 -16.18
N GLN A 211 -2.93 -4.00 -15.04
CA GLN A 211 -1.57 -4.11 -14.55
C GLN A 211 -1.02 -5.55 -14.62
N VAL A 212 -1.89 -6.56 -14.73
CA VAL A 212 -1.48 -7.99 -14.72
C VAL A 212 -1.75 -8.73 -16.02
N ALA A 213 -2.52 -8.13 -16.93
CA ALA A 213 -2.87 -8.76 -18.20
C ALA A 213 -2.65 -7.80 -19.37
N PRO A 214 -2.08 -8.26 -20.48
CA PRO A 214 -1.98 -7.45 -21.70
C PRO A 214 -3.36 -7.16 -22.29
N GLY A 215 -3.47 -6.06 -23.04
CA GLY A 215 -4.64 -5.77 -23.88
C GLY A 215 -5.76 -4.99 -23.22
N VAL A 216 -5.61 -4.50 -21.97
CA VAL A 216 -6.55 -3.54 -21.37
C VAL A 216 -6.27 -2.15 -21.93
N PHE A 217 -5.03 -1.67 -21.78
CA PHE A 217 -4.57 -0.43 -22.41
C PHE A 217 -3.77 -0.81 -23.66
N THR A 218 -4.48 -0.98 -24.77
CA THR A 218 -3.88 -1.36 -26.05
C THR A 218 -3.08 -0.22 -26.67
N ASN A 219 -2.11 -0.56 -27.53
CA ASN A 219 -1.27 0.36 -28.31
C ASN A 219 -0.24 1.18 -27.52
N ASP A 220 0.08 0.77 -26.29
CA ASP A 220 1.26 1.27 -25.58
C ASP A 220 2.25 0.10 -25.37
N ALA A 221 3.18 -0.08 -26.29
CA ALA A 221 4.19 -1.15 -26.20
C ALA A 221 5.18 -0.94 -25.06
N ALA A 222 5.28 0.28 -24.54
CA ALA A 222 6.10 0.65 -23.39
C ALA A 222 5.30 0.71 -22.09
N GLY A 223 4.00 0.41 -22.15
CA GLY A 223 3.11 0.40 -21.00
C GLY A 223 3.57 -0.59 -19.93
N PHE A 224 3.41 -0.20 -18.68
CA PHE A 224 3.83 -1.00 -17.54
C PHE A 224 2.87 -2.16 -17.28
N LEU A 225 3.42 -3.36 -17.13
CA LEU A 225 2.75 -4.53 -16.58
C LEU A 225 3.62 -5.16 -15.50
N LEU A 226 2.99 -5.66 -14.44
CA LEU A 226 3.66 -6.47 -13.43
C LEU A 226 4.18 -7.77 -14.06
N SER A 227 5.46 -8.01 -13.94
CA SER A 227 6.08 -9.25 -14.45
C SER A 227 5.59 -10.46 -13.64
N LYS A 228 5.69 -11.65 -14.24
CA LYS A 228 5.38 -12.88 -13.51
C LYS A 228 6.31 -13.08 -12.32
N GLU A 229 7.57 -12.71 -12.48
CA GLU A 229 8.60 -12.77 -11.44
C GLU A 229 8.19 -11.88 -10.26
N MET A 230 7.82 -10.62 -10.53
CA MET A 230 7.34 -9.70 -9.51
C MET A 230 6.10 -10.26 -8.78
N LEU A 231 5.15 -10.80 -9.50
CA LEU A 231 3.92 -11.38 -8.93
C LEU A 231 4.19 -12.57 -8.00
N THR A 232 5.29 -13.33 -8.20
CA THR A 232 5.62 -14.46 -7.29
C THR A 232 5.86 -14.01 -5.86
N HIS A 233 6.36 -12.79 -5.64
CA HIS A 233 6.59 -12.26 -4.29
C HIS A 233 5.27 -12.02 -3.52
N PHE A 234 4.17 -11.82 -4.22
CA PHE A 234 2.87 -11.46 -3.63
C PHE A 234 1.85 -12.60 -3.61
N THR A 235 2.14 -13.70 -4.30
CA THR A 235 1.24 -14.87 -4.38
C THR A 235 1.57 -15.97 -3.36
N GLY A 236 2.59 -15.74 -2.51
CA GLY A 236 3.02 -16.65 -1.46
C GLY A 236 2.05 -16.70 -0.27
N LEU A 237 2.48 -17.43 0.77
CA LEU A 237 1.69 -17.63 2.00
C LEU A 237 1.98 -16.59 3.08
N TYR A 238 2.87 -15.63 2.83
CA TYR A 238 3.28 -14.64 3.80
C TYR A 238 3.29 -13.25 3.19
N GLU A 239 2.89 -12.26 3.98
CA GLU A 239 3.13 -10.84 3.74
C GLU A 239 4.20 -10.32 4.70
N VAL A 240 4.98 -9.33 4.26
CA VAL A 240 6.08 -8.74 5.01
C VAL A 240 5.74 -7.35 5.46
N PHE A 241 5.94 -7.10 6.74
CA PHE A 241 5.74 -5.80 7.36
C PHE A 241 6.95 -5.41 8.21
N LEU A 242 7.13 -4.10 8.33
CA LEU A 242 8.13 -3.46 9.18
C LEU A 242 7.42 -2.55 10.18
N GLU A 243 7.87 -2.58 11.41
CA GLU A 243 7.31 -1.77 12.49
C GLU A 243 8.43 -1.01 13.20
N ALA A 244 8.23 0.28 13.44
CA ALA A 244 9.17 1.05 14.22
C ALA A 244 9.31 0.46 15.62
N LEU A 245 10.55 0.30 16.07
CA LEU A 245 10.82 -0.04 17.45
C LEU A 245 10.43 1.19 18.29
N THR A 246 9.39 1.07 19.10
CA THR A 246 9.12 2.04 20.15
C THR A 246 10.32 1.98 21.11
N LEU A 247 11.13 3.03 21.11
CA LEU A 247 12.03 3.23 22.22
C LEU A 247 11.12 3.42 23.44
N HIS A 248 10.95 2.38 24.23
CA HIS A 248 10.44 2.55 25.58
C HIS A 248 11.47 3.45 26.27
N SER A 249 11.15 4.73 26.42
CA SER A 249 11.77 5.53 27.46
C SER A 249 11.47 4.76 28.75
N SER A 250 12.48 4.04 29.22
CA SER A 250 12.43 3.49 30.59
C SER A 250 12.18 4.66 31.53
N PRO A 251 11.32 4.48 32.52
CA PRO A 251 10.98 5.49 33.49
C PRO A 251 12.18 6.03 34.26
#